data_79c0668776d50053171d4d2d17615fb3
#
_entry.id   79c0668776d50053171d4d2d17615fb3
#
_cell.length_a   1.000
_cell.length_b   1.000
_cell.length_c   1.000
_cell.angle_alpha   90.00
_cell.angle_beta   90.00
_cell.angle_gamma   90.00
#
_symmetry.space_group_name_H-M   'P 1'
#
loop_
_entity.id
_entity.type
_entity.pdbx_description
1 polymer ?
#
loop_
_entity_poly.entity_id
_entity_poly.type
_entity_poly.pdbx_seq_one_letter_code
_entity_poly.pdbx_strand_id
1 'polypeptide(L)'
;MHGATFAFGTTPQSQNCPDVPLAGNFVGDGVAELAVFDRATATFQISQPTGPILVTFGVGTDSPVVGDWDGDGTVNVGVRRTSDRTFYLSTPGGVVPVVLGKRSDLPVAGDWNGDHISDIGVRKAASNVFRLRNSTGRTFPVRLGKAGDIPVTGDWNGDGITDLGVYDLTTARFSLRIKDANGLVWITRVTYGSPGDLPVTGDWDGNGRTDLGVWQPATAQFFQRIAPSPAAPATKSVSRTYGTPRG
;
A
#
# COMPACT_ATOMS: atom_id res chain seq x y z
N MET A 1 -4.51 4.66 -28.79
CA MET A 1 -3.63 5.58 -28.06
C MET A 1 -2.47 4.76 -27.54
N HIS A 2 -1.24 5.09 -27.95
CA HIS A 2 -0.03 4.36 -27.54
C HIS A 2 0.26 4.74 -26.09
N GLY A 3 0.16 3.78 -25.18
CA GLY A 3 0.59 3.96 -23.81
C GLY A 3 2.10 4.17 -23.77
N ALA A 4 2.55 5.29 -23.22
CA ALA A 4 3.97 5.52 -22.98
C ALA A 4 4.48 4.46 -21.98
N THR A 5 5.46 3.68 -22.39
CA THR A 5 6.15 2.73 -21.52
C THR A 5 7.28 3.49 -20.85
N PHE A 6 7.14 3.76 -19.54
CA PHE A 6 8.22 4.33 -18.76
C PHE A 6 8.96 3.22 -18.03
N ALA A 7 10.28 3.17 -18.15
CA ALA A 7 11.11 2.25 -17.39
C ALA A 7 11.38 2.85 -15.99
N PHE A 8 10.92 2.18 -14.95
CA PHE A 8 11.26 2.49 -13.57
C PHE A 8 12.37 1.53 -13.11
N GLY A 9 13.34 2.03 -12.38
CA GLY A 9 14.43 1.21 -11.83
C GLY A 9 15.53 0.92 -12.86
N THR A 10 16.41 1.89 -13.12
CA THR A 10 17.51 1.76 -14.10
C THR A 10 18.85 1.36 -13.49
N THR A 11 18.92 1.03 -12.21
CA THR A 11 20.17 0.55 -11.59
C THR A 11 20.19 -0.97 -11.49
N PRO A 12 21.34 -1.64 -11.81
CA PRO A 12 21.49 -3.07 -11.55
C PRO A 12 21.36 -3.33 -10.06
N GLN A 13 20.22 -3.93 -9.67
CA GLN A 13 19.88 -4.22 -8.28
C GLN A 13 20.91 -5.17 -7.67
N SER A 14 21.40 -4.84 -6.47
CA SER A 14 22.01 -5.83 -5.61
C SER A 14 20.95 -6.92 -5.32
N GLN A 15 21.26 -8.17 -5.60
CA GLN A 15 20.32 -9.31 -5.65
C GLN A 15 19.52 -9.62 -4.36
N ASN A 16 19.55 -8.76 -3.33
CA ASN A 16 19.07 -9.09 -1.99
C ASN A 16 17.91 -8.24 -1.44
N CYS A 17 17.44 -7.17 -2.11
CA CYS A 17 16.31 -6.37 -1.62
C CYS A 17 15.43 -5.91 -2.79
N PRO A 18 14.27 -6.55 -3.01
CA PRO A 18 13.35 -6.15 -4.05
C PRO A 18 12.74 -4.77 -3.80
N ASP A 19 12.50 -4.03 -4.90
CA ASP A 19 11.66 -2.84 -4.89
C ASP A 19 10.30 -3.14 -4.28
N VAL A 20 9.69 -2.14 -3.66
CA VAL A 20 8.40 -2.28 -2.98
C VAL A 20 7.32 -1.57 -3.78
N PRO A 21 6.30 -2.30 -4.27
CA PRO A 21 5.17 -1.69 -4.95
C PRO A 21 4.26 -0.94 -3.97
N LEU A 22 3.74 0.20 -4.41
CA LEU A 22 2.86 1.08 -3.66
C LEU A 22 1.80 1.66 -4.60
N ALA A 23 0.75 2.22 -4.04
CA ALA A 23 -0.19 3.05 -4.76
C ALA A 23 -0.83 4.09 -3.84
N GLY A 24 -1.26 5.21 -4.41
CA GLY A 24 -1.93 6.28 -3.70
C GLY A 24 -2.32 7.41 -4.64
N ASN A 25 -3.24 8.27 -4.23
CA ASN A 25 -3.62 9.48 -4.95
C ASN A 25 -2.57 10.58 -4.71
N PHE A 26 -1.43 10.51 -5.42
CA PHE A 26 -0.31 11.44 -5.22
C PHE A 26 -0.51 12.80 -5.90
N VAL A 27 -1.49 12.93 -6.78
CA VAL A 27 -1.77 14.17 -7.48
C VAL A 27 -3.07 14.84 -7.06
N GLY A 28 -3.85 14.22 -6.19
CA GLY A 28 -5.05 14.81 -5.61
C GLY A 28 -6.27 14.82 -6.53
N ASP A 29 -6.30 13.97 -7.57
CA ASP A 29 -7.42 13.88 -8.53
C ASP A 29 -8.45 12.80 -8.18
N GLY A 30 -8.24 12.08 -7.08
CA GLY A 30 -9.10 11.00 -6.59
C GLY A 30 -8.76 9.62 -7.17
N VAL A 31 -7.82 9.53 -8.12
CA VAL A 31 -7.38 8.27 -8.72
C VAL A 31 -6.01 7.88 -8.18
N ALA A 32 -5.83 6.62 -7.82
CA ALA A 32 -4.54 6.16 -7.31
C ALA A 32 -3.52 5.98 -8.43
N GLU A 33 -2.34 6.60 -8.29
CA GLU A 33 -1.16 6.29 -9.08
C GLU A 33 -0.43 5.07 -8.52
N LEU A 34 0.24 4.34 -9.42
CA LEU A 34 1.20 3.31 -9.06
C LEU A 34 2.54 3.94 -8.70
N ALA A 35 3.21 3.39 -7.71
CA ALA A 35 4.55 3.79 -7.33
C ALA A 35 5.43 2.59 -6.99
N VAL A 36 6.73 2.79 -7.05
CA VAL A 36 7.73 1.81 -6.62
C VAL A 36 8.75 2.52 -5.73
N PHE A 37 9.05 1.94 -4.59
CA PHE A 37 10.17 2.39 -3.76
C PHE A 37 11.42 1.61 -4.16
N ASP A 38 12.34 2.30 -4.82
CA ASP A 38 13.68 1.79 -5.16
C ASP A 38 14.56 1.79 -3.90
N ARG A 39 14.86 0.59 -3.41
CA ARG A 39 15.68 0.43 -2.20
C ARG A 39 17.15 0.79 -2.40
N ALA A 40 17.67 0.74 -3.62
CA ALA A 40 19.06 1.08 -3.89
C ALA A 40 19.32 2.57 -3.71
N THR A 41 18.35 3.39 -4.08
CA THR A 41 18.44 4.85 -4.05
C THR A 41 17.58 5.52 -2.98
N ALA A 42 16.76 4.74 -2.24
CA ALA A 42 15.73 5.23 -1.32
C ALA A 42 14.76 6.22 -1.99
N THR A 43 14.36 5.93 -3.23
CA THR A 43 13.56 6.83 -4.05
C THR A 43 12.20 6.22 -4.36
N PHE A 44 11.14 6.98 -4.08
CA PHE A 44 9.80 6.69 -4.57
C PHE A 44 9.70 7.16 -6.02
N GLN A 45 9.35 6.26 -6.92
CA GLN A 45 9.09 6.52 -8.33
C GLN A 45 7.59 6.43 -8.56
N ILE A 46 6.93 7.58 -8.71
CA ILE A 46 5.47 7.69 -8.80
C ILE A 46 5.11 7.85 -10.28
N SER A 47 4.21 7.01 -10.77
CA SER A 47 3.79 7.00 -12.19
C SER A 47 2.97 8.23 -12.54
N GLN A 48 3.35 8.93 -13.61
CA GLN A 48 2.59 10.02 -14.20
C GLN A 48 2.60 9.93 -15.73
N PRO A 49 1.56 10.43 -16.43
CA PRO A 49 1.53 10.42 -17.91
C PRO A 49 2.68 11.18 -18.56
N THR A 50 3.21 12.20 -17.88
CA THR A 50 4.31 13.06 -18.38
C THR A 50 5.71 12.55 -18.00
N GLY A 51 5.80 11.47 -17.25
CA GLY A 51 7.02 10.91 -16.71
C GLY A 51 6.94 10.77 -15.19
N PRO A 52 7.78 9.93 -14.56
CA PRO A 52 7.70 9.66 -13.14
C PRO A 52 8.08 10.88 -12.29
N ILE A 53 7.35 11.08 -11.20
CA ILE A 53 7.79 11.93 -10.10
C ILE A 53 8.76 11.11 -9.23
N LEU A 54 9.93 11.69 -8.93
CA LEU A 54 10.96 11.06 -8.10
C LEU A 54 11.06 11.77 -6.76
N VAL A 55 10.85 11.04 -5.66
CA VAL A 55 10.96 11.57 -4.30
C VAL A 55 11.94 10.71 -3.51
N THR A 56 13.13 11.23 -3.22
CA THR A 56 14.11 10.54 -2.37
C THR A 56 13.78 10.82 -0.90
N PHE A 57 13.48 9.75 -0.15
CA PHE A 57 13.10 9.87 1.26
C PHE A 57 13.43 8.60 2.05
N GLY A 58 14.02 8.75 3.23
CA GLY A 58 14.46 7.63 4.06
C GLY A 58 15.82 7.05 3.64
N VAL A 59 15.99 5.75 3.87
CA VAL A 59 17.16 4.96 3.45
C VAL A 59 16.69 3.60 2.89
N GLY A 60 17.50 2.95 2.07
CA GLY A 60 17.09 1.72 1.35
C GLY A 60 16.68 0.54 2.24
N THR A 61 17.05 0.53 3.52
CA THR A 61 16.63 -0.49 4.50
C THR A 61 15.28 -0.18 5.17
N ASP A 62 14.75 1.02 4.97
CA ASP A 62 13.46 1.42 5.52
C ASP A 62 12.32 0.68 4.77
N SER A 63 11.17 0.54 5.42
CA SER A 63 9.95 0.04 4.81
C SER A 63 9.09 1.22 4.39
N PRO A 64 8.79 1.40 3.09
CA PRO A 64 7.98 2.53 2.64
C PRO A 64 6.54 2.41 3.10
N VAL A 65 5.92 3.55 3.33
CA VAL A 65 4.48 3.75 3.56
C VAL A 65 4.03 4.99 2.83
N VAL A 66 2.75 5.05 2.49
CA VAL A 66 2.14 6.24 1.88
C VAL A 66 0.81 6.54 2.56
N GLY A 67 0.45 7.81 2.64
CA GLY A 67 -0.78 8.26 3.26
C GLY A 67 -0.91 9.78 3.19
N ASP A 68 -2.11 10.28 3.31
CA ASP A 68 -2.38 11.71 3.48
C ASP A 68 -2.17 12.06 4.96
N TRP A 69 -0.97 12.57 5.29
CA TRP A 69 -0.56 12.78 6.69
C TRP A 69 -1.05 14.12 7.26
N ASP A 70 -1.53 15.01 6.44
CA ASP A 70 -1.97 16.36 6.80
C ASP A 70 -3.43 16.67 6.42
N GLY A 71 -4.12 15.75 5.74
CA GLY A 71 -5.55 15.84 5.44
C GLY A 71 -5.86 16.78 4.27
N ASP A 72 -4.91 17.00 3.35
CA ASP A 72 -5.10 17.86 2.19
C ASP A 72 -5.71 17.15 0.97
N GLY A 73 -5.96 15.84 1.08
CA GLY A 73 -6.48 14.98 0.01
C GLY A 73 -5.41 14.41 -0.90
N THR A 74 -4.13 14.72 -0.65
CA THR A 74 -2.99 14.26 -1.45
C THR A 74 -2.14 13.27 -0.64
N VAL A 75 -1.84 12.13 -1.23
CA VAL A 75 -1.01 11.12 -0.58
C VAL A 75 0.46 11.54 -0.59
N ASN A 76 1.05 11.56 0.59
CA ASN A 76 2.46 11.85 0.83
C ASN A 76 3.28 10.57 1.05
N VAL A 77 4.61 10.67 0.91
CA VAL A 77 5.51 9.56 1.22
C VAL A 77 5.85 9.49 2.70
N GLY A 78 6.20 8.31 3.15
CA GLY A 78 6.74 8.06 4.49
C GLY A 78 7.55 6.77 4.49
N VAL A 79 8.30 6.56 5.55
CA VAL A 79 9.04 5.31 5.75
C VAL A 79 8.95 4.87 7.21
N ARG A 80 9.02 3.56 7.43
CA ARG A 80 9.23 3.02 8.75
C ARG A 80 10.64 2.43 8.87
N ARG A 81 11.43 2.99 9.76
CA ARG A 81 12.77 2.52 10.08
C ARG A 81 12.70 1.42 11.14
N THR A 82 13.15 0.22 10.79
CA THR A 82 13.07 -0.93 11.68
C THR A 82 14.04 -0.86 12.84
N SER A 83 15.21 -0.21 12.68
CA SER A 83 16.27 -0.10 13.68
C SER A 83 15.82 0.63 14.94
N ASP A 84 15.04 1.70 14.79
CA ASP A 84 14.50 2.53 15.87
C ASP A 84 12.97 2.42 16.04
N ARG A 85 12.29 1.68 15.15
CA ARG A 85 10.84 1.45 15.15
C ARG A 85 10.01 2.70 14.87
N THR A 86 10.61 3.68 14.20
CA THR A 86 10.03 4.99 13.95
C THR A 86 9.46 5.09 12.54
N PHE A 87 8.24 5.57 12.44
CA PHE A 87 7.70 6.10 11.21
C PHE A 87 8.21 7.54 11.05
N TYR A 88 8.72 7.84 9.87
CA TYR A 88 9.06 9.19 9.44
C TYR A 88 8.06 9.56 8.33
N LEU A 89 7.16 10.48 8.62
CA LEU A 89 6.07 10.88 7.72
C LEU A 89 6.44 12.25 7.12
N SER A 90 6.47 12.35 5.79
CA SER A 90 6.79 13.59 5.10
C SER A 90 5.53 14.44 4.97
N THR A 91 5.53 15.65 5.52
CA THR A 91 4.44 16.61 5.38
C THR A 91 4.98 17.95 4.88
N PRO A 92 4.15 18.86 4.36
CA PRO A 92 4.61 20.24 4.03
C PRO A 92 5.24 20.98 5.19
N GLY A 93 4.84 20.66 6.43
CA GLY A 93 5.42 21.21 7.66
C GLY A 93 6.74 20.58 8.09
N GLY A 94 7.23 19.58 7.36
CA GLY A 94 8.46 18.84 7.66
C GLY A 94 8.20 17.38 8.02
N VAL A 95 9.22 16.70 8.53
CA VAL A 95 9.15 15.27 8.86
C VAL A 95 8.59 15.05 10.27
N VAL A 96 7.54 14.27 10.38
CA VAL A 96 6.90 13.89 11.66
C VAL A 96 7.35 12.49 12.08
N PRO A 97 8.16 12.34 13.15
CA PRO A 97 8.57 11.03 13.65
C PRO A 97 7.57 10.45 14.64
N VAL A 98 7.18 9.17 14.46
CA VAL A 98 6.27 8.47 15.38
C VAL A 98 6.77 7.05 15.67
N VAL A 99 7.04 6.74 16.93
CA VAL A 99 7.50 5.40 17.36
C VAL A 99 6.31 4.47 17.55
N LEU A 100 6.31 3.30 16.85
CA LEU A 100 5.26 2.30 17.01
C LEU A 100 5.78 0.88 16.73
N GLY A 101 5.33 -0.08 17.53
CA GLY A 101 5.54 -1.50 17.31
C GLY A 101 6.92 -2.02 17.73
N LYS A 102 7.31 -3.18 17.15
CA LYS A 102 8.60 -3.85 17.30
C LYS A 102 9.37 -3.85 15.99
N ARG A 103 10.66 -4.15 16.02
CA ARG A 103 11.53 -4.17 14.82
C ARG A 103 11.01 -5.06 13.70
N SER A 104 10.47 -6.23 14.05
CA SER A 104 9.96 -7.22 13.07
C SER A 104 8.54 -6.93 12.57
N ASP A 105 7.85 -5.91 13.11
CA ASP A 105 6.49 -5.63 12.71
C ASP A 105 6.45 -4.94 11.34
N LEU A 106 5.46 -5.29 10.52
CA LEU A 106 5.25 -4.73 9.18
C LEU A 106 4.40 -3.46 9.28
N PRO A 107 4.77 -2.35 8.62
CA PRO A 107 3.99 -1.13 8.66
C PRO A 107 2.70 -1.25 7.86
N VAL A 108 1.69 -0.50 8.29
CA VAL A 108 0.46 -0.21 7.56
C VAL A 108 0.07 1.25 7.78
N ALA A 109 -0.66 1.82 6.83
CA ALA A 109 -1.20 3.16 6.92
C ALA A 109 -2.65 3.19 6.41
N GLY A 110 -3.44 4.16 6.87
CA GLY A 110 -4.82 4.39 6.46
C GLY A 110 -5.56 5.21 7.49
N ASP A 111 -6.66 5.80 7.12
CA ASP A 111 -7.55 6.52 8.04
C ASP A 111 -8.43 5.52 8.80
N TRP A 112 -8.08 5.25 10.10
CA TRP A 112 -8.80 4.26 10.91
C TRP A 112 -10.03 4.83 11.62
N ASN A 113 -10.21 6.15 11.61
CA ASN A 113 -11.22 6.84 12.39
C ASN A 113 -12.16 7.74 11.57
N GLY A 114 -11.89 7.95 10.28
CA GLY A 114 -12.71 8.73 9.35
C GLY A 114 -12.52 10.24 9.50
N ASP A 115 -11.34 10.69 9.98
CA ASP A 115 -11.03 12.13 10.08
C ASP A 115 -10.30 12.67 8.83
N HIS A 116 -10.16 11.85 7.79
CA HIS A 116 -9.49 12.13 6.53
C HIS A 116 -7.97 12.36 6.64
N ILE A 117 -7.39 12.09 7.80
CA ILE A 117 -5.95 12.08 8.01
C ILE A 117 -5.47 10.64 8.09
N SER A 118 -4.47 10.30 7.32
CA SER A 118 -3.92 8.95 7.39
C SER A 118 -3.20 8.70 8.72
N ASP A 119 -3.60 7.64 9.34
CA ASP A 119 -3.07 7.08 10.58
C ASP A 119 -1.99 6.03 10.27
N ILE A 120 -1.26 5.59 11.29
CA ILE A 120 -0.27 4.53 11.17
C ILE A 120 -0.66 3.28 11.96
N GLY A 121 -0.10 2.16 11.56
CA GLY A 121 -0.24 0.90 12.26
C GLY A 121 0.91 -0.04 11.99
N VAL A 122 0.94 -1.13 12.71
CA VAL A 122 1.86 -2.23 12.44
C VAL A 122 1.12 -3.56 12.54
N ARG A 123 1.50 -4.51 11.68
CA ARG A 123 1.13 -5.91 11.81
C ARG A 123 2.28 -6.69 12.41
N LYS A 124 2.04 -7.44 13.48
CA LYS A 124 3.05 -8.31 14.08
C LYS A 124 3.37 -9.46 13.14
N ALA A 125 4.60 -9.53 12.63
CA ALA A 125 5.01 -10.51 11.60
C ALA A 125 4.73 -11.97 11.99
N ALA A 126 4.99 -12.35 13.25
CA ALA A 126 4.80 -13.70 13.75
C ALA A 126 3.38 -14.01 14.26
N SER A 127 2.39 -13.18 13.95
CA SER A 127 1.02 -13.37 14.42
C SER A 127 0.00 -12.76 13.47
N ASN A 128 -1.28 -12.86 13.82
CA ASN A 128 -2.38 -12.27 13.09
C ASN A 128 -2.88 -10.95 13.70
N VAL A 129 -2.06 -10.24 14.48
CA VAL A 129 -2.45 -9.03 15.21
C VAL A 129 -1.91 -7.79 14.53
N PHE A 130 -2.82 -6.90 14.16
CA PHE A 130 -2.52 -5.50 13.86
C PHE A 130 -2.57 -4.67 15.14
N ARG A 131 -1.73 -3.68 15.26
CA ARG A 131 -1.79 -2.62 16.25
C ARG A 131 -1.88 -1.29 15.52
N LEU A 132 -3.05 -0.72 15.52
CA LEU A 132 -3.36 0.56 14.88
C LEU A 132 -3.19 1.70 15.87
N ARG A 133 -2.78 2.86 15.40
CA ARG A 133 -2.66 4.09 16.18
C ARG A 133 -3.25 5.24 15.39
N ASN A 134 -4.31 5.86 15.91
CA ASN A 134 -4.95 6.97 15.24
C ASN A 134 -4.26 8.32 15.52
N SER A 135 -4.69 9.37 14.81
CA SER A 135 -4.22 10.76 14.90
C SER A 135 -4.21 11.29 16.34
N THR A 136 -5.16 10.87 17.20
CA THR A 136 -5.20 11.25 18.62
C THR A 136 -4.20 10.49 19.50
N GLY A 137 -3.43 9.55 18.93
CA GLY A 137 -2.46 8.71 19.64
C GLY A 137 -3.04 7.47 20.32
N ARG A 138 -4.36 7.23 20.23
CA ARG A 138 -5.00 6.02 20.74
C ARG A 138 -4.56 4.80 19.94
N THR A 139 -4.23 3.71 20.63
CA THR A 139 -3.86 2.44 19.99
C THR A 139 -4.88 1.35 20.29
N PHE A 140 -5.17 0.51 19.28
CA PHE A 140 -6.09 -0.62 19.43
C PHE A 140 -5.65 -1.83 18.59
N PRO A 141 -5.91 -3.07 19.07
CA PRO A 141 -5.56 -4.28 18.34
C PRO A 141 -6.71 -4.74 17.43
N VAL A 142 -6.36 -5.29 16.27
CA VAL A 142 -7.29 -6.01 15.37
C VAL A 142 -6.64 -7.34 14.96
N ARG A 143 -7.43 -8.42 14.92
CA ARG A 143 -6.96 -9.75 14.49
C ARG A 143 -7.48 -10.07 13.09
N LEU A 144 -6.55 -10.43 12.17
CA LEU A 144 -6.90 -10.84 10.81
C LEU A 144 -5.81 -11.72 10.21
N GLY A 145 -6.21 -12.76 9.46
CA GLY A 145 -5.30 -13.62 8.73
C GLY A 145 -4.50 -14.59 9.62
N LYS A 146 -3.35 -15.02 9.14
CA LYS A 146 -2.38 -15.91 9.79
C LYS A 146 -0.98 -15.30 9.80
N ALA A 147 -0.05 -15.86 10.55
CA ALA A 147 1.35 -15.47 10.48
C ALA A 147 1.88 -15.64 9.04
N GLY A 148 2.70 -14.71 8.59
CA GLY A 148 3.28 -14.71 7.23
C GLY A 148 2.43 -14.06 6.15
N ASP A 149 1.13 -13.81 6.37
CA ASP A 149 0.34 -13.04 5.41
C ASP A 149 0.86 -11.60 5.31
N ILE A 150 0.84 -11.03 4.11
CA ILE A 150 1.22 -9.63 3.87
C ILE A 150 0.01 -8.72 4.19
N PRO A 151 0.18 -7.67 5.01
CA PRO A 151 -0.90 -6.72 5.27
C PRO A 151 -1.19 -5.87 4.03
N VAL A 152 -2.47 -5.57 3.82
CA VAL A 152 -2.97 -4.58 2.87
C VAL A 152 -4.04 -3.74 3.55
N THR A 153 -4.23 -2.52 3.07
CA THR A 153 -5.22 -1.57 3.59
C THR A 153 -5.98 -0.93 2.45
N GLY A 154 -7.22 -0.54 2.69
CA GLY A 154 -8.04 0.15 1.70
C GLY A 154 -9.45 0.35 2.21
N ASP A 155 -10.15 1.30 1.65
CA ASP A 155 -11.60 1.47 1.83
C ASP A 155 -12.34 0.53 0.86
N TRP A 156 -12.69 -0.68 1.35
CA TRP A 156 -13.31 -1.70 0.49
C TRP A 156 -14.81 -1.48 0.25
N ASN A 157 -15.45 -0.67 1.09
CA ASN A 157 -16.90 -0.42 1.04
C ASN A 157 -17.27 1.00 0.60
N GLY A 158 -16.29 1.91 0.49
CA GLY A 158 -16.49 3.30 0.06
C GLY A 158 -17.13 4.17 1.14
N ASP A 159 -16.89 3.89 2.42
CA ASP A 159 -17.43 4.69 3.53
C ASP A 159 -16.45 5.77 4.05
N GLY A 160 -15.30 5.91 3.42
CA GLY A 160 -14.26 6.88 3.77
C GLY A 160 -13.35 6.41 4.91
N ILE A 161 -13.58 5.22 5.48
CA ILE A 161 -12.75 4.67 6.55
C ILE A 161 -11.91 3.52 6.01
N THR A 162 -10.62 3.55 6.31
CA THR A 162 -9.73 2.47 5.84
C THR A 162 -9.97 1.17 6.62
N ASP A 163 -10.26 0.12 5.88
CA ASP A 163 -10.37 -1.26 6.35
C ASP A 163 -9.03 -1.99 6.30
N LEU A 164 -8.96 -3.17 6.90
CA LEU A 164 -7.79 -4.03 6.92
C LEU A 164 -7.96 -5.24 5.99
N GLY A 165 -6.87 -5.62 5.36
CA GLY A 165 -6.77 -6.85 4.60
C GLY A 165 -5.46 -7.59 4.86
N VAL A 166 -5.40 -8.82 4.40
CA VAL A 166 -4.17 -9.60 4.31
C VAL A 166 -4.15 -10.39 3.01
N TYR A 167 -2.96 -10.61 2.50
CA TYR A 167 -2.70 -11.40 1.31
C TYR A 167 -1.83 -12.62 1.65
N ASP A 168 -2.31 -13.79 1.28
CA ASP A 168 -1.59 -15.05 1.39
C ASP A 168 -0.78 -15.29 0.11
N LEU A 169 0.53 -15.12 0.19
CA LEU A 169 1.47 -15.31 -0.94
C LEU A 169 1.42 -16.71 -1.56
N THR A 170 1.04 -17.73 -0.79
CA THR A 170 1.06 -19.12 -1.26
C THR A 170 -0.18 -19.49 -2.06
N THR A 171 -1.28 -18.80 -1.81
CA THR A 171 -2.59 -19.06 -2.44
C THR A 171 -3.10 -17.92 -3.31
N ALA A 172 -2.31 -16.82 -3.40
CA ALA A 172 -2.69 -15.57 -4.08
C ALA A 172 -4.07 -15.06 -3.64
N ARG A 173 -4.35 -15.13 -2.33
CA ARG A 173 -5.68 -14.83 -1.79
C ARG A 173 -5.66 -13.65 -0.84
N PHE A 174 -6.48 -12.66 -1.17
CA PHE A 174 -6.85 -11.58 -0.29
C PHE A 174 -7.91 -12.04 0.72
N SER A 175 -7.81 -11.62 1.96
CA SER A 175 -8.85 -11.70 2.99
C SER A 175 -9.05 -10.30 3.55
N LEU A 176 -10.17 -9.67 3.20
CA LEU A 176 -10.51 -8.28 3.49
C LEU A 176 -11.52 -8.26 4.64
N ARG A 177 -11.17 -7.57 5.72
CA ARG A 177 -12.04 -7.36 6.87
C ARG A 177 -12.71 -6.01 6.71
N ILE A 178 -13.97 -6.04 6.36
CA ILE A 178 -14.79 -4.85 6.09
C ILE A 178 -15.64 -4.55 7.31
N LYS A 179 -15.69 -3.28 7.71
CA LYS A 179 -16.55 -2.80 8.78
C LYS A 179 -17.42 -1.66 8.24
N ASP A 180 -18.74 -1.80 8.33
CA ASP A 180 -19.65 -0.73 7.91
C ASP A 180 -19.88 0.34 9.01
N ALA A 181 -20.58 1.41 8.64
CA ALA A 181 -20.93 2.51 9.54
C ALA A 181 -21.75 2.09 10.76
N ASN A 182 -22.47 0.95 10.69
CA ASN A 182 -23.23 0.39 11.80
C ASN A 182 -22.37 -0.48 12.73
N GLY A 183 -21.09 -0.67 12.39
CA GLY A 183 -20.16 -1.51 13.15
C GLY A 183 -20.24 -3.00 12.82
N LEU A 184 -21.07 -3.40 11.83
CA LEU A 184 -21.08 -4.79 11.33
C LEU A 184 -19.75 -5.11 10.65
N VAL A 185 -19.18 -6.26 10.99
CA VAL A 185 -17.91 -6.73 10.45
C VAL A 185 -18.09 -8.05 9.72
N TRP A 186 -17.57 -8.13 8.49
CA TRP A 186 -17.48 -9.39 7.74
C TRP A 186 -16.13 -9.54 7.04
N ILE A 187 -15.86 -10.73 6.52
CA ILE A 187 -14.63 -11.02 5.77
C ILE A 187 -14.98 -11.46 4.36
N THR A 188 -14.50 -10.72 3.38
CA THR A 188 -14.55 -11.08 1.96
C THR A 188 -13.22 -11.70 1.54
N ARG A 189 -13.27 -12.78 0.74
CA ARG A 189 -12.08 -13.46 0.21
C ARG A 189 -12.08 -13.41 -1.30
N VAL A 190 -10.94 -12.98 -1.87
CA VAL A 190 -10.74 -12.86 -3.32
C VAL A 190 -9.41 -13.48 -3.69
N THR A 191 -9.41 -14.42 -4.64
CA THR A 191 -8.17 -14.94 -5.23
C THR A 191 -7.85 -14.09 -6.45
N TYR A 192 -6.67 -13.47 -6.46
CA TYR A 192 -6.19 -12.65 -7.57
C TYR A 192 -4.66 -12.61 -7.60
N GLY A 193 -4.10 -12.74 -8.80
CA GLY A 193 -2.67 -12.92 -9.02
C GLY A 193 -2.23 -14.36 -9.00
N SER A 194 -0.94 -14.58 -8.84
CA SER A 194 -0.28 -15.89 -8.75
C SER A 194 0.52 -16.02 -7.46
N PRO A 195 0.79 -17.22 -6.98
CA PRO A 195 1.69 -17.42 -5.84
C PRO A 195 3.04 -16.72 -6.06
N GLY A 196 3.46 -15.92 -5.08
CA GLY A 196 4.69 -15.13 -5.14
C GLY A 196 4.52 -13.69 -5.64
N ASP A 197 3.36 -13.33 -6.22
CA ASP A 197 3.05 -11.93 -6.54
C ASP A 197 2.89 -11.10 -5.26
N LEU A 198 3.26 -9.83 -5.30
CA LEU A 198 3.12 -8.92 -4.16
C LEU A 198 1.82 -8.12 -4.28
N PRO A 199 1.02 -8.00 -3.20
CA PRO A 199 -0.22 -7.25 -3.25
C PRO A 199 0.02 -5.74 -3.36
N VAL A 200 -0.86 -5.08 -4.08
CA VAL A 200 -0.98 -3.63 -4.16
C VAL A 200 -2.46 -3.26 -4.18
N THR A 201 -2.81 -2.16 -3.54
CA THR A 201 -4.21 -1.73 -3.42
C THR A 201 -4.32 -0.23 -3.67
N GLY A 202 -5.36 0.21 -4.38
CA GLY A 202 -5.60 1.62 -4.71
C GLY A 202 -6.93 1.78 -5.41
N ASP A 203 -7.50 2.97 -5.39
CA ASP A 203 -8.68 3.30 -6.19
C ASP A 203 -8.23 3.68 -7.60
N TRP A 204 -8.28 2.72 -8.53
CA TRP A 204 -7.76 2.90 -9.89
C TRP A 204 -8.76 3.56 -10.85
N ASP A 205 -10.03 3.61 -10.50
CA ASP A 205 -11.09 4.19 -11.34
C ASP A 205 -11.76 5.42 -10.73
N GLY A 206 -11.33 5.85 -9.54
CA GLY A 206 -11.79 7.06 -8.87
C GLY A 206 -13.22 6.96 -8.34
N ASN A 207 -13.70 5.74 -8.02
CA ASN A 207 -15.06 5.51 -7.55
C ASN A 207 -15.22 5.61 -6.02
N GLY A 208 -14.15 5.96 -5.31
CA GLY A 208 -14.11 6.05 -3.85
C GLY A 208 -13.92 4.71 -3.14
N ARG A 209 -13.69 3.61 -3.89
CA ARG A 209 -13.45 2.28 -3.33
C ARG A 209 -12.07 1.78 -3.72
N THR A 210 -11.41 1.18 -2.77
CA THR A 210 -10.11 0.59 -3.05
C THR A 210 -10.24 -0.71 -3.83
N ASP A 211 -9.57 -0.78 -4.96
CA ASP A 211 -9.41 -1.96 -5.80
C ASP A 211 -8.24 -2.84 -5.37
N LEU A 212 -8.19 -4.05 -5.92
CA LEU A 212 -7.13 -5.03 -5.67
C LEU A 212 -6.18 -5.12 -6.86
N GLY A 213 -4.89 -5.22 -6.59
CA GLY A 213 -3.88 -5.47 -7.60
C GLY A 213 -2.75 -6.33 -7.07
N VAL A 214 -1.90 -6.76 -7.98
CA VAL A 214 -0.67 -7.45 -7.65
C VAL A 214 0.48 -6.94 -8.52
N TRP A 215 1.66 -6.93 -7.95
CA TRP A 215 2.92 -6.73 -8.61
C TRP A 215 3.59 -8.08 -8.82
N GLN A 216 3.98 -8.40 -10.05
CA GLN A 216 4.72 -9.59 -10.41
C GLN A 216 6.21 -9.25 -10.52
N PRO A 217 7.05 -9.62 -9.55
CA PRO A 217 8.47 -9.24 -9.53
C PRO A 217 9.27 -9.77 -10.73
N ALA A 218 8.92 -10.96 -11.23
CA ALA A 218 9.62 -11.61 -12.33
C ALA A 218 9.51 -10.85 -13.67
N THR A 219 8.39 -10.16 -13.89
CA THR A 219 8.09 -9.44 -15.14
C THR A 219 8.07 -7.93 -14.98
N ALA A 220 8.22 -7.43 -13.73
CA ALA A 220 8.03 -6.03 -13.38
C ALA A 220 6.66 -5.46 -13.85
N GLN A 221 5.60 -6.25 -13.69
CA GLN A 221 4.27 -5.88 -14.12
C GLN A 221 3.30 -5.72 -12.95
N PHE A 222 2.48 -4.66 -13.01
CA PHE A 222 1.29 -4.51 -12.19
C PHE A 222 0.08 -5.07 -12.92
N PHE A 223 -0.75 -5.79 -12.17
CA PHE A 223 -2.06 -6.26 -12.61
C PHE A 223 -3.11 -5.65 -11.68
N GLN A 224 -3.99 -4.84 -12.24
CA GLN A 224 -5.06 -4.15 -11.51
C GLN A 224 -6.39 -4.85 -11.79
N ARG A 225 -7.16 -5.11 -10.73
CA ARG A 225 -8.50 -5.69 -10.79
C ARG A 225 -9.50 -4.61 -10.36
N ILE A 226 -10.15 -4.00 -11.31
CA ILE A 226 -11.17 -2.97 -11.08
C ILE A 226 -12.54 -3.66 -11.00
N ALA A 227 -13.26 -3.44 -9.92
CA ALA A 227 -14.56 -4.06 -9.69
C ALA A 227 -15.46 -3.17 -8.82
N PRO A 228 -16.81 -3.23 -9.00
CA PRO A 228 -17.75 -2.45 -8.20
C PRO A 228 -17.69 -2.72 -6.69
N SER A 229 -17.16 -3.87 -6.32
CA SER A 229 -16.81 -4.24 -4.94
C SER A 229 -15.81 -5.38 -4.97
N PRO A 230 -15.10 -5.67 -3.86
CA PRO A 230 -14.12 -6.76 -3.83
C PRO A 230 -14.71 -8.13 -4.17
N ALA A 231 -15.97 -8.39 -3.82
CA ALA A 231 -16.64 -9.66 -4.09
C ALA A 231 -17.22 -9.77 -5.51
N ALA A 232 -17.43 -8.65 -6.20
CA ALA A 232 -17.99 -8.64 -7.55
C ALA A 232 -16.95 -9.12 -8.59
N PRO A 233 -17.40 -9.61 -9.75
CA PRO A 233 -16.53 -9.85 -10.89
C PRO A 233 -15.79 -8.57 -11.30
N ALA A 234 -14.56 -8.71 -11.78
CA ALA A 234 -13.83 -7.56 -12.33
C ALA A 234 -14.57 -7.01 -13.56
N THR A 235 -14.80 -5.71 -13.59
CA THR A 235 -15.34 -5.01 -14.76
C THR A 235 -14.24 -4.67 -15.75
N LYS A 236 -13.00 -4.54 -15.27
CA LYS A 236 -11.82 -4.27 -16.06
C LYS A 236 -10.58 -4.86 -15.41
N SER A 237 -9.69 -5.42 -16.21
CA SER A 237 -8.34 -5.80 -15.79
C SER A 237 -7.35 -5.02 -16.63
N VAL A 238 -6.37 -4.40 -15.99
CA VAL A 238 -5.33 -3.61 -16.63
C VAL A 238 -3.98 -4.15 -16.20
N SER A 239 -3.06 -4.34 -17.15
CA SER A 239 -1.67 -4.63 -16.85
C SER A 239 -0.79 -3.46 -17.29
N ARG A 240 0.20 -3.12 -16.46
CA ARG A 240 1.18 -2.07 -16.75
C ARG A 240 2.57 -2.58 -16.39
N THR A 241 3.52 -2.39 -17.29
CA THR A 241 4.93 -2.74 -17.03
C THR A 241 5.66 -1.54 -16.46
N TYR A 242 6.31 -1.72 -15.31
CA TYR A 242 7.13 -0.72 -14.66
C TYR A 242 8.43 -1.39 -14.20
N GLY A 243 9.56 -0.88 -14.66
CA GLY A 243 10.89 -1.41 -14.33
C GLY A 243 11.42 -2.42 -15.34
N THR A 244 12.58 -2.99 -15.02
CA THR A 244 13.17 -4.09 -15.78
C THR A 244 12.80 -5.43 -15.16
N PRO A 245 12.40 -6.44 -15.97
CA PRO A 245 12.17 -7.79 -15.47
C PRO A 245 13.44 -8.34 -14.80
N ARG A 246 13.26 -9.15 -13.77
CA ARG A 246 14.35 -9.91 -13.18
C ARG A 246 14.63 -11.11 -14.06
N GLY A 247 15.84 -11.19 -14.58
CA GLY A 247 16.39 -12.39 -15.18
C GLY A 247 16.83 -13.41 -14.13
#